data_74437ab69ccb2755c44be7e1bfa1adf2
#
_entry.id   74437ab69ccb2755c44be7e1bfa1adf2
#
_cell.length_a   1.000
_cell.length_b   1.000
_cell.length_c   1.000
_cell.angle_alpha   90.00
_cell.angle_beta   90.00
_cell.angle_gamma   90.00
#
_symmetry.space_group_name_H-M   'P 1'
#
loop_
_entity.id
_entity.type
_entity.pdbx_description
1 polymer ?
#
loop_
_entity_poly.entity_id
_entity_poly.type
_entity_poly.pdbx_seq_one_letter_code
_entity_poly.pdbx_strand_id
1 'polypeptide(L)'
;MAISRWRIGLHIQQDGIYAIALTQEKSYSALRRWWQLPLEAGTIIDGQIRQPEHLRTALQAWSKTLPRRHQISLAFPAGRTLQKRLARPAVRLGESAQLQWVANSLARELGMSADDLRFDYTDDSVQRAYSVTAAQNSDIAALLTLADNLSLHLLAITPDACALQRFIPLLTPPQRWLAWRDATQWLWATRNGWGRRAREDANTLDELAQALGLPPAEATLCDAEPGGFDPWSAIARLSAPLPKNGAAWAVAIGLALGDA
;
A
#
# COMPACT_ATOMS: atom_id res chain seq x y z
N MET A 1 0.31 -31.47 11.04
CA MET A 1 -0.30 -30.44 10.18
C MET A 1 0.52 -29.16 10.31
N ALA A 2 1.09 -28.64 9.23
CA ALA A 2 1.81 -27.38 9.28
C ALA A 2 0.79 -26.26 9.60
N ILE A 3 1.01 -25.54 10.70
CA ILE A 3 0.16 -24.39 11.06
C ILE A 3 0.44 -23.31 10.03
N SER A 4 -0.52 -23.08 9.16
CA SER A 4 -0.44 -22.07 8.09
C SER A 4 -0.34 -20.68 8.72
N ARG A 5 0.68 -19.91 8.30
CA ARG A 5 0.87 -18.52 8.72
C ARG A 5 -0.12 -17.62 8.03
N TRP A 6 -0.79 -16.74 8.77
CA TRP A 6 -1.67 -15.74 8.18
C TRP A 6 -0.86 -14.56 7.66
N ARG A 7 -1.09 -14.20 6.42
CA ARG A 7 -0.61 -12.96 5.81
C ARG A 7 -1.77 -11.97 5.83
N ILE A 8 -1.58 -10.86 6.49
CA ILE A 8 -2.64 -9.88 6.73
C ILE A 8 -2.25 -8.58 6.02
N GLY A 9 -3.13 -8.11 5.15
CA GLY A 9 -3.08 -6.74 4.65
C GLY A 9 -3.96 -5.86 5.51
N LEU A 10 -3.44 -4.75 5.97
CA LEU A 10 -4.14 -3.78 6.81
C LEU A 10 -4.11 -2.40 6.16
N HIS A 11 -5.26 -1.85 5.83
CA HIS A 11 -5.43 -0.53 5.25
C HIS A 11 -6.27 0.34 6.18
N ILE A 12 -5.67 1.40 6.69
CA ILE A 12 -6.32 2.40 7.55
C ILE A 12 -6.71 3.56 6.66
N GLN A 13 -8.02 3.75 6.46
CA GLN A 13 -8.60 4.84 5.69
C GLN A 13 -9.17 5.90 6.65
N GLN A 14 -9.64 7.00 6.11
CA GLN A 14 -10.20 8.09 6.90
C GLN A 14 -11.52 7.70 7.58
N ASP A 15 -12.30 6.85 6.94
CA ASP A 15 -13.64 6.42 7.36
C ASP A 15 -13.69 5.03 8.01
N GLY A 16 -12.56 4.31 8.01
CA GLY A 16 -12.54 2.96 8.57
C GLY A 16 -11.23 2.22 8.35
N ILE A 17 -11.17 1.03 8.91
CA ILE A 17 -10.03 0.13 8.80
C ILE A 17 -10.47 -1.12 8.07
N TYR A 18 -9.76 -1.48 7.02
CA TYR A 18 -10.03 -2.64 6.19
C TYR A 18 -8.87 -3.62 6.31
N ALA A 19 -9.16 -4.84 6.70
CA ALA A 19 -8.16 -5.87 6.84
C ALA A 19 -8.59 -7.16 6.17
N ILE A 20 -7.62 -7.92 5.69
CA ILE A 20 -7.84 -9.24 5.10
C ILE A 20 -6.75 -10.19 5.55
N ALA A 21 -7.10 -11.42 5.85
CA ALA A 21 -6.15 -12.48 6.13
C ALA A 21 -6.19 -13.55 5.04
N LEU A 22 -5.04 -13.82 4.46
CA LEU A 22 -4.80 -14.89 3.51
C LEU A 22 -3.87 -15.94 4.10
N THR A 23 -3.98 -17.16 3.62
CA THR A 23 -2.95 -18.19 3.78
C THR A 23 -2.46 -18.64 2.43
N GLN A 24 -1.15 -18.90 2.35
CA GLN A 24 -0.58 -19.52 1.16
C GLN A 24 -0.73 -21.04 1.28
N GLU A 25 -1.43 -21.64 0.32
CA GLU A 25 -1.62 -23.09 0.20
C GLU A 25 -0.91 -23.58 -1.06
N LYS A 26 0.30 -24.13 -0.92
CA LYS A 26 1.14 -24.56 -2.06
C LYS A 26 1.33 -23.43 -3.07
N SER A 27 0.51 -23.40 -4.13
CA SER A 27 0.61 -22.46 -5.26
C SER A 27 -0.49 -21.40 -5.32
N TYR A 28 -1.40 -21.35 -4.35
CA TYR A 28 -2.52 -20.40 -4.39
C TYR A 28 -2.81 -19.76 -3.04
N SER A 29 -3.43 -18.58 -3.07
CA SER A 29 -3.89 -17.84 -1.90
C SER A 29 -5.31 -18.25 -1.54
N ALA A 30 -5.58 -18.47 -0.27
CA ALA A 30 -6.91 -18.75 0.26
C ALA A 30 -7.32 -17.70 1.29
N LEU A 31 -8.53 -17.16 1.14
CA LEU A 31 -9.12 -16.25 2.11
C LEU A 31 -9.41 -16.98 3.41
N ARG A 32 -8.98 -16.41 4.53
CA ARG A 32 -9.30 -16.88 5.88
C ARG A 32 -10.33 -16.00 6.55
N ARG A 33 -10.13 -14.71 6.46
CA ARG A 33 -11.05 -13.74 7.08
C ARG A 33 -10.88 -12.36 6.46
N TRP A 34 -11.92 -11.56 6.55
CA TRP A 34 -11.89 -10.13 6.27
C TRP A 34 -12.53 -9.37 7.44
N TRP A 35 -12.13 -8.11 7.60
CA TRP A 35 -12.67 -7.22 8.63
C TRP A 35 -12.87 -5.83 8.06
N GLN A 36 -13.90 -5.18 8.55
CA GLN A 36 -14.12 -3.76 8.45
C GLN A 36 -14.37 -3.24 9.88
N LEU A 37 -13.50 -2.36 10.34
CA LEU A 37 -13.62 -1.78 11.67
C LEU A 37 -13.98 -0.30 11.51
N PRO A 38 -14.96 0.20 12.26
CA PRO A 38 -15.28 1.61 12.24
C PRO A 38 -14.12 2.41 12.84
N LEU A 39 -13.91 3.60 12.31
CA LEU A 39 -12.94 4.54 12.83
C LEU A 39 -13.66 5.85 13.16
N GLU A 40 -13.34 6.42 14.30
CA GLU A 40 -13.92 7.69 14.73
C GLU A 40 -13.44 8.83 13.83
N ALA A 41 -14.36 9.71 13.45
CA ALA A 41 -14.04 10.85 12.58
C ALA A 41 -12.93 11.72 13.17
N GLY A 42 -12.01 12.19 12.32
CA GLY A 42 -10.85 12.98 12.75
C GLY A 42 -9.69 12.18 13.32
N THR A 43 -9.80 10.84 13.41
CA THR A 43 -8.67 9.98 13.82
C THR A 43 -7.56 10.01 12.78
N ILE A 44 -7.92 9.99 11.51
CA ILE A 44 -7.02 10.13 10.36
C ILE A 44 -7.44 11.39 9.58
N ILE A 45 -6.50 12.30 9.33
CA ILE A 45 -6.72 13.47 8.49
C ILE A 45 -5.54 13.56 7.51
N ASP A 46 -5.83 13.62 6.23
CA ASP A 46 -4.83 13.68 5.14
C ASP A 46 -3.75 12.58 5.26
N GLY A 47 -4.18 11.38 5.62
CA GLY A 47 -3.30 10.23 5.82
C GLY A 47 -2.42 10.30 7.07
N GLN A 48 -2.58 11.31 7.93
CA GLN A 48 -1.85 11.43 9.19
C GLN A 48 -2.71 10.97 10.37
N ILE A 49 -2.12 10.18 11.25
CA ILE A 49 -2.73 9.79 12.52
C ILE A 49 -2.77 11.03 13.44
N ARG A 50 -3.96 11.58 13.67
CA ARG A 50 -4.18 12.73 14.56
C ARG A 50 -4.54 12.30 15.96
N GLN A 51 -5.23 11.17 16.12
CA GLN A 51 -5.68 10.65 17.40
C GLN A 51 -5.20 9.19 17.57
N PRO A 52 -3.94 8.98 18.00
CA PRO A 52 -3.34 7.64 18.11
C PRO A 52 -4.11 6.71 19.06
N GLU A 53 -4.66 7.25 20.15
CA GLU A 53 -5.40 6.48 21.14
C GLU A 53 -6.73 5.96 20.60
N HIS A 54 -7.44 6.72 19.76
CA HIS A 54 -8.66 6.26 19.10
C HIS A 54 -8.34 5.11 18.11
N LEU A 55 -7.27 5.27 17.33
CA LEU A 55 -6.81 4.21 16.43
C LEU A 55 -6.38 2.95 17.20
N ARG A 56 -5.65 3.12 18.30
CA ARG A 56 -5.26 2.01 19.18
C ARG A 56 -6.48 1.28 19.73
N THR A 57 -7.48 2.03 20.20
CA THR A 57 -8.72 1.48 20.75
C THR A 57 -9.50 0.69 19.69
N ALA A 58 -9.64 1.23 18.47
CA ALA A 58 -10.30 0.56 17.36
C ALA A 58 -9.64 -0.77 16.99
N LEU A 59 -8.30 -0.83 17.04
CA LEU A 59 -7.53 -2.02 16.69
C LEU A 59 -7.37 -3.02 17.85
N GLN A 60 -7.55 -2.61 19.12
CA GLN A 60 -7.23 -3.43 20.28
C GLN A 60 -8.05 -4.72 20.37
N ALA A 61 -9.36 -4.65 20.12
CA ALA A 61 -10.20 -5.83 20.13
C ALA A 61 -9.88 -6.77 18.96
N TRP A 62 -9.61 -6.19 17.79
CA TRP A 62 -9.26 -6.93 16.59
C TRP A 62 -7.91 -7.65 16.73
N SER A 63 -6.87 -6.99 17.28
CA SER A 63 -5.55 -7.58 17.42
C SER A 63 -5.57 -8.87 18.27
N LYS A 64 -6.43 -8.93 19.28
CA LYS A 64 -6.63 -10.12 20.14
C LYS A 64 -7.26 -11.31 19.40
N THR A 65 -7.90 -11.08 18.26
CA THR A 65 -8.51 -12.15 17.44
C THR A 65 -7.52 -12.82 16.50
N LEU A 66 -6.32 -12.25 16.36
CA LEU A 66 -5.31 -12.74 15.43
C LEU A 66 -4.59 -13.99 15.98
N PRO A 67 -4.27 -14.97 15.13
CA PRO A 67 -3.49 -16.11 15.55
C PRO A 67 -2.06 -15.68 15.90
N ARG A 68 -1.39 -16.45 16.79
CA ARG A 68 -0.01 -16.16 17.19
C ARG A 68 0.98 -16.09 16.01
N ARG A 69 0.70 -16.82 14.91
CA ARG A 69 1.53 -16.84 13.70
C ARG A 69 0.87 -16.04 12.60
N HIS A 70 0.92 -14.71 12.72
CA HIS A 70 0.50 -13.79 11.69
C HIS A 70 1.63 -12.89 11.24
N GLN A 71 1.53 -12.33 10.06
CA GLN A 71 2.40 -11.28 9.52
C GLN A 71 1.52 -10.23 8.89
N ILE A 72 1.77 -8.97 9.20
CA ILE A 72 0.98 -7.84 8.74
C ILE A 72 1.81 -6.99 7.79
N SER A 73 1.29 -6.76 6.58
CA SER A 73 1.71 -5.68 5.70
C SER A 73 0.73 -4.53 5.89
N LEU A 74 1.24 -3.38 6.32
CA LEU A 74 0.44 -2.19 6.63
C LEU A 74 0.53 -1.19 5.49
N ALA A 75 -0.62 -0.65 5.07
CA ALA A 75 -0.66 0.44 4.11
C ALA A 75 -0.10 1.72 4.70
N PHE A 76 0.72 2.41 3.94
CA PHE A 76 1.16 3.78 4.23
C PHE A 76 0.60 4.72 3.16
N PRO A 77 0.04 5.89 3.50
CA PRO A 77 -0.58 6.77 2.51
C PRO A 77 0.41 7.25 1.46
N ALA A 78 0.10 7.01 0.18
CA ALA A 78 0.94 7.46 -0.94
C ALA A 78 1.11 8.98 -0.97
N GLY A 79 0.13 9.75 -0.45
CA GLY A 79 0.22 11.20 -0.31
C GLY A 79 1.26 11.68 0.70
N ARG A 80 1.77 10.78 1.55
CA ARG A 80 2.83 11.06 2.54
C ARG A 80 4.16 10.39 2.18
N THR A 81 4.25 9.80 0.99
CA THR A 81 5.49 9.25 0.45
C THR A 81 6.10 10.19 -0.57
N LEU A 82 7.41 10.21 -0.59
CA LEU A 82 8.22 10.90 -1.57
C LEU A 82 8.84 9.85 -2.50
N GLN A 83 8.67 10.05 -3.79
CA GLN A 83 9.32 9.21 -4.80
C GLN A 83 10.38 10.05 -5.50
N LYS A 84 11.60 9.57 -5.53
CA LYS A 84 12.72 10.24 -6.17
C LYS A 84 13.53 9.27 -7.00
N ARG A 85 14.11 9.80 -8.06
CA ARG A 85 15.07 9.09 -8.87
C ARG A 85 16.43 9.73 -8.71
N LEU A 86 17.39 8.98 -8.15
CA LEU A 86 18.74 9.43 -7.91
C LEU A 86 19.68 8.79 -8.94
N ALA A 87 20.46 9.60 -9.66
CA ALA A 87 21.50 9.08 -10.55
C ALA A 87 22.51 8.27 -9.73
N ARG A 88 23.01 7.16 -10.26
CA ARG A 88 24.05 6.37 -9.56
C ARG A 88 25.34 7.17 -9.41
N PRO A 89 26.09 6.95 -8.32
CA PRO A 89 27.43 7.54 -8.18
C PRO A 89 28.36 7.02 -9.29
N ALA A 90 29.32 7.86 -9.68
CA ALA A 90 30.28 7.52 -10.72
C ALA A 90 31.17 6.32 -10.33
N VAL A 91 31.40 6.11 -9.05
CA VAL A 91 32.16 4.98 -8.50
C VAL A 91 31.24 3.91 -7.96
N ARG A 92 31.67 2.65 -8.10
CA ARG A 92 30.95 1.52 -7.51
C ARG A 92 31.15 1.53 -6.00
N LEU A 93 30.06 1.60 -5.27
CA LEU A 93 30.03 1.56 -3.81
C LEU A 93 29.68 0.17 -3.30
N GLY A 94 30.22 -0.21 -2.14
CA GLY A 94 29.71 -1.35 -1.38
C GLY A 94 28.36 -1.01 -0.75
N GLU A 95 27.60 -2.03 -0.33
CA GLU A 95 26.21 -1.90 0.14
C GLU A 95 26.01 -0.82 1.22
N SER A 96 26.83 -0.83 2.28
CA SER A 96 26.76 0.18 3.34
C SER A 96 27.03 1.60 2.85
N ALA A 97 28.05 1.78 1.99
CA ALA A 97 28.38 3.08 1.42
C ALA A 97 27.31 3.56 0.42
N GLN A 98 26.67 2.62 -0.29
CA GLN A 98 25.56 2.91 -1.18
C GLN A 98 24.33 3.39 -0.39
N LEU A 99 23.97 2.72 0.70
CA LEU A 99 22.89 3.14 1.58
C LEU A 99 23.12 4.55 2.12
N GLN A 100 24.33 4.82 2.62
CA GLN A 100 24.73 6.14 3.11
C GLN A 100 24.66 7.21 2.02
N TRP A 101 25.10 6.87 0.81
CA TRP A 101 25.07 7.78 -0.33
C TRP A 101 23.65 8.13 -0.74
N VAL A 102 22.74 7.16 -0.79
CA VAL A 102 21.30 7.37 -1.06
C VAL A 102 20.71 8.27 0.01
N ALA A 103 20.92 7.96 1.29
CA ALA A 103 20.45 8.76 2.42
C ALA A 103 20.88 10.23 2.31
N ASN A 104 22.18 10.48 2.14
CA ASN A 104 22.73 11.82 2.05
C ASN A 104 22.25 12.57 0.79
N SER A 105 22.14 11.87 -0.34
CA SER A 105 21.66 12.47 -1.59
C SER A 105 20.20 12.88 -1.49
N LEU A 106 19.36 12.01 -0.91
CA LEU A 106 17.95 12.28 -0.67
C LEU A 106 17.75 13.44 0.31
N ALA A 107 18.48 13.43 1.43
CA ALA A 107 18.44 14.47 2.46
C ALA A 107 18.80 15.85 1.88
N ARG A 108 19.86 15.91 1.09
CA ARG A 108 20.30 17.14 0.40
C ARG A 108 19.27 17.64 -0.61
N GLU A 109 18.68 16.73 -1.40
CA GLU A 109 17.68 17.10 -2.41
C GLU A 109 16.38 17.62 -1.77
N LEU A 110 16.01 17.08 -0.60
CA LEU A 110 14.81 17.47 0.13
C LEU A 110 15.03 18.62 1.12
N GLY A 111 16.28 19.02 1.38
CA GLY A 111 16.61 20.02 2.39
C GLY A 111 16.28 19.55 3.84
N MET A 112 16.35 18.23 4.09
CA MET A 112 16.01 17.59 5.36
C MET A 112 17.23 16.89 5.96
N SER A 113 17.17 16.53 7.24
CA SER A 113 18.16 15.62 7.82
C SER A 113 17.92 14.19 7.33
N ALA A 114 18.99 13.42 7.11
CA ALA A 114 18.87 11.99 6.79
C ALA A 114 18.18 11.20 7.89
N ASP A 115 18.32 11.61 9.16
CA ASP A 115 17.70 10.97 10.32
C ASP A 115 16.16 11.18 10.39
N ASP A 116 15.66 12.24 9.70
CA ASP A 116 14.23 12.52 9.60
C ASP A 116 13.52 11.68 8.54
N LEU A 117 14.28 10.87 7.80
CA LEU A 117 13.78 10.08 6.68
C LEU A 117 13.89 8.58 6.95
N ARG A 118 12.86 7.85 6.56
CA ARG A 118 12.88 6.41 6.30
C ARG A 118 12.70 6.20 4.83
N PHE A 119 13.54 5.38 4.22
CA PHE A 119 13.48 5.15 2.77
C PHE A 119 13.82 3.71 2.43
N ASP A 120 13.34 3.30 1.29
CA ASP A 120 13.74 2.11 0.57
C ASP A 120 14.09 2.48 -0.87
N TYR A 121 14.90 1.67 -1.54
CA TYR A 121 15.27 1.93 -2.91
C TYR A 121 15.46 0.66 -3.72
N THR A 122 15.17 0.77 -5.01
CA THR A 122 15.43 -0.28 -5.99
C THR A 122 16.41 0.23 -7.04
N ASP A 123 17.18 -0.71 -7.56
CA ASP A 123 18.16 -0.43 -8.59
C ASP A 123 17.53 -0.53 -9.99
N ASP A 124 17.41 0.61 -10.67
CA ASP A 124 17.05 0.66 -12.09
C ASP A 124 18.34 0.56 -12.93
N SER A 125 18.70 -0.66 -13.29
CA SER A 125 19.90 -0.94 -14.09
C SER A 125 19.85 -0.34 -15.49
N VAL A 126 18.65 -0.21 -16.07
CA VAL A 126 18.44 0.33 -17.42
C VAL A 126 18.73 1.84 -17.45
N GLN A 127 18.23 2.56 -16.46
CA GLN A 127 18.37 4.01 -16.38
C GLN A 127 19.59 4.46 -15.56
N ARG A 128 20.38 3.51 -15.03
CA ARG A 128 21.52 3.78 -14.14
C ARG A 128 21.14 4.69 -12.96
N ALA A 129 20.01 4.45 -12.36
CA ALA A 129 19.44 5.23 -11.28
C ALA A 129 18.95 4.36 -10.14
N TYR A 130 18.78 4.95 -8.98
CA TYR A 130 18.03 4.39 -7.87
C TYR A 130 16.65 5.01 -7.84
N SER A 131 15.61 4.18 -7.85
CA SER A 131 14.25 4.61 -7.55
C SER A 131 14.04 4.54 -6.04
N VAL A 132 13.92 5.69 -5.40
CA VAL A 132 13.84 5.82 -3.95
C VAL A 132 12.41 6.17 -3.56
N THR A 133 11.87 5.45 -2.57
CA THR A 133 10.63 5.78 -1.91
C THR A 133 10.95 6.13 -0.46
N ALA A 134 10.50 7.29 0.00
CA ALA A 134 10.80 7.78 1.34
C ALA A 134 9.56 8.31 2.05
N ALA A 135 9.60 8.31 3.37
CA ALA A 135 8.60 8.87 4.25
C ALA A 135 9.27 9.58 5.44
N GLN A 136 8.53 10.43 6.13
CA GLN A 136 9.01 11.01 7.38
C GLN A 136 9.20 9.92 8.43
N ASN A 137 10.35 9.94 9.11
CA ASN A 137 10.66 8.96 10.16
C ASN A 137 9.62 8.98 11.30
N SER A 138 9.11 10.16 11.65
CA SER A 138 8.07 10.31 12.69
C SER A 138 6.79 9.54 12.37
N ASP A 139 6.34 9.55 11.10
CA ASP A 139 5.13 8.84 10.69
C ASP A 139 5.33 7.31 10.76
N ILE A 140 6.48 6.84 10.29
CA ILE A 140 6.82 5.41 10.36
C ILE A 140 6.99 4.97 11.82
N ALA A 141 7.66 5.77 12.66
CA ALA A 141 7.83 5.48 14.08
C ALA A 141 6.49 5.39 14.83
N ALA A 142 5.53 6.26 14.49
CA ALA A 142 4.18 6.19 15.08
C ALA A 142 3.47 4.87 14.75
N LEU A 143 3.59 4.37 13.51
CA LEU A 143 3.03 3.07 13.10
C LEU A 143 3.72 1.88 13.77
N LEU A 144 5.05 1.93 13.89
CA LEU A 144 5.82 0.90 14.59
C LEU A 144 5.43 0.85 16.08
N THR A 145 5.34 2.00 16.73
CA THR A 145 4.89 2.09 18.14
C THR A 145 3.47 1.55 18.32
N LEU A 146 2.55 1.87 17.40
CA LEU A 146 1.20 1.33 17.40
C LEU A 146 1.20 -0.19 17.30
N ALA A 147 2.00 -0.74 16.37
CA ALA A 147 2.10 -2.17 16.16
C ALA A 147 2.67 -2.90 17.40
N ASP A 148 3.72 -2.35 18.01
CA ASP A 148 4.34 -2.90 19.22
C ASP A 148 3.34 -2.92 20.39
N ASN A 149 2.61 -1.82 20.61
CA ASN A 149 1.60 -1.71 21.66
C ASN A 149 0.44 -2.71 21.49
N LEU A 150 0.17 -3.13 20.26
CA LEU A 150 -0.88 -4.10 19.92
C LEU A 150 -0.34 -5.52 19.68
N SER A 151 0.96 -5.76 19.87
CA SER A 151 1.64 -7.03 19.59
C SER A 151 1.39 -7.52 18.14
N LEU A 152 1.38 -6.61 17.19
CA LEU A 152 1.23 -6.92 15.77
C LEU A 152 2.60 -7.24 15.15
N HIS A 153 2.70 -8.38 14.50
CA HIS A 153 3.93 -8.78 13.83
C HIS A 153 4.01 -8.14 12.43
N LEU A 154 4.53 -6.92 12.35
CA LEU A 154 4.71 -6.24 11.07
C LEU A 154 5.76 -6.96 10.22
N LEU A 155 5.39 -7.19 8.96
CA LEU A 155 6.28 -7.68 7.91
C LEU A 155 6.82 -6.50 7.09
N ALA A 156 5.92 -5.58 6.71
CA ALA A 156 6.24 -4.43 5.86
C ALA A 156 5.27 -3.25 6.12
N ILE A 157 5.75 -2.06 5.82
CA ILE A 157 4.94 -0.86 5.66
C ILE A 157 5.10 -0.45 4.19
N THR A 158 4.01 -0.48 3.43
CA THR A 158 4.04 -0.33 1.97
C THR A 158 3.09 0.79 1.55
N PRO A 159 3.46 1.68 0.62
CA PRO A 159 2.55 2.67 0.09
C PRO A 159 1.26 2.03 -0.46
N ASP A 160 0.12 2.60 -0.11
CA ASP A 160 -1.21 2.07 -0.48
C ASP A 160 -1.38 1.92 -2.00
N ALA A 161 -0.96 2.92 -2.77
CA ALA A 161 -0.98 2.86 -4.23
C ALA A 161 -0.04 1.78 -4.79
N CYS A 162 1.12 1.54 -4.15
CA CYS A 162 2.05 0.48 -4.55
C CYS A 162 1.40 -0.91 -4.42
N ALA A 163 0.57 -1.11 -3.39
CA ALA A 163 -0.13 -2.37 -3.20
C ALA A 163 -1.04 -2.74 -4.40
N LEU A 164 -1.58 -1.75 -5.12
CA LEU A 164 -2.41 -1.97 -6.29
C LEU A 164 -1.64 -2.56 -7.49
N GLN A 165 -0.31 -2.42 -7.52
CA GLN A 165 0.52 -3.02 -8.59
C GLN A 165 0.38 -4.54 -8.66
N ARG A 166 -0.04 -5.19 -7.56
CA ARG A 166 -0.30 -6.63 -7.50
C ARG A 166 -1.39 -7.10 -8.46
N PHE A 167 -2.31 -6.21 -8.81
CA PHE A 167 -3.39 -6.53 -9.72
C PHE A 167 -3.03 -6.34 -11.20
N ILE A 168 -1.96 -5.59 -11.51
CA ILE A 168 -1.59 -5.28 -12.90
C ILE A 168 -1.38 -6.55 -13.76
N PRO A 169 -0.71 -7.62 -13.27
CA PRO A 169 -0.57 -8.85 -14.03
C PRO A 169 -1.89 -9.61 -14.27
N LEU A 170 -2.95 -9.27 -13.54
CA LEU A 170 -4.27 -9.92 -13.63
C LEU A 170 -5.22 -9.16 -14.57
N LEU A 171 -4.82 -7.98 -15.03
CA LEU A 171 -5.64 -7.21 -15.98
C LEU A 171 -5.66 -7.87 -17.34
N THR A 172 -6.83 -7.83 -17.98
CA THR A 172 -7.01 -8.36 -19.34
C THR A 172 -6.86 -7.24 -20.36
N PRO A 173 -6.15 -7.48 -21.48
CA PRO A 173 -6.05 -6.47 -22.54
C PRO A 173 -7.44 -5.94 -22.98
N PRO A 174 -7.58 -4.65 -23.27
CA PRO A 174 -6.52 -3.65 -23.40
C PRO A 174 -6.04 -3.02 -22.07
N GLN A 175 -6.64 -3.35 -20.92
CA GLN A 175 -6.30 -2.74 -19.62
C GLN A 175 -4.84 -3.00 -19.24
N ARG A 176 -4.14 -1.91 -18.82
CA ARG A 176 -2.73 -1.96 -18.43
C ARG A 176 -2.45 -1.19 -17.16
N TRP A 177 -3.41 -0.43 -16.66
CA TRP A 177 -3.30 0.29 -15.41
C TRP A 177 -4.63 0.34 -14.66
N LEU A 178 -4.51 0.47 -13.34
CA LEU A 178 -5.61 0.39 -12.41
C LEU A 178 -5.71 1.69 -11.62
N ALA A 179 -6.93 2.20 -11.44
CA ALA A 179 -7.25 3.24 -10.50
C ALA A 179 -8.18 2.70 -9.41
N TRP A 180 -7.99 3.18 -8.20
CA TRP A 180 -8.88 3.01 -7.07
C TRP A 180 -9.22 4.39 -6.51
N ARG A 181 -10.40 4.55 -5.93
CA ARG A 181 -10.83 5.83 -5.38
C ARG A 181 -11.54 5.68 -4.04
N ASP A 182 -11.34 6.70 -3.18
CA ASP A 182 -12.19 7.00 -2.05
C ASP A 182 -12.90 8.36 -2.23
N ALA A 183 -13.43 8.93 -1.14
CA ALA A 183 -14.09 10.22 -1.17
C ALA A 183 -13.15 11.39 -1.50
N THR A 184 -11.85 11.28 -1.22
CA THR A 184 -10.89 12.38 -1.23
C THR A 184 -9.80 12.26 -2.28
N GLN A 185 -9.49 11.03 -2.72
CA GLN A 185 -8.35 10.79 -3.58
C GLN A 185 -8.56 9.64 -4.56
N TRP A 186 -7.71 9.67 -5.57
CA TRP A 186 -7.39 8.56 -6.44
C TRP A 186 -6.06 7.95 -6.02
N LEU A 187 -6.00 6.62 -5.98
CA LEU A 187 -4.76 5.85 -6.06
C LEU A 187 -4.69 5.24 -7.45
N TRP A 188 -3.53 5.23 -8.04
CA TRP A 188 -3.31 4.62 -9.35
C TRP A 188 -2.05 3.77 -9.36
N ALA A 189 -2.03 2.75 -10.20
CA ALA A 189 -0.89 1.87 -10.39
C ALA A 189 -0.77 1.44 -11.85
N THR A 190 0.45 1.41 -12.33
CA THR A 190 0.89 0.80 -13.59
C THR A 190 1.92 -0.28 -13.27
N ARG A 191 2.44 -0.97 -14.27
CA ARG A 191 3.54 -1.91 -14.09
C ARG A 191 4.80 -1.25 -13.50
N ASN A 192 5.08 0.01 -13.89
CA ASN A 192 6.35 0.68 -13.60
C ASN A 192 6.22 1.88 -12.66
N GLY A 193 5.03 2.16 -12.16
CA GLY A 193 4.80 3.31 -11.29
C GLY A 193 3.47 3.24 -10.59
N TRP A 194 3.35 4.03 -9.56
CA TRP A 194 2.15 4.18 -8.77
C TRP A 194 2.11 5.58 -8.15
N GLY A 195 0.97 6.01 -7.71
CA GLY A 195 0.84 7.30 -7.05
C GLY A 195 -0.58 7.63 -6.62
N ARG A 196 -0.72 8.88 -6.22
CA ARG A 196 -1.96 9.45 -5.71
C ARG A 196 -2.29 10.74 -6.46
N ARG A 197 -3.58 11.04 -6.60
CA ARG A 197 -4.10 12.34 -7.06
C ARG A 197 -5.30 12.72 -6.19
N ALA A 198 -5.47 14.02 -5.86
CA ALA A 198 -6.66 14.48 -5.16
C ALA A 198 -7.91 14.33 -6.05
N ARG A 199 -9.06 14.08 -5.44
CA ARG A 199 -10.34 13.98 -6.20
C ARG A 199 -10.74 15.29 -6.86
N GLU A 200 -10.38 16.41 -6.26
CA GLU A 200 -10.61 17.76 -6.80
C GLU A 200 -9.83 18.05 -8.09
N ASP A 201 -8.70 17.36 -8.30
CA ASP A 201 -7.87 17.49 -9.50
C ASP A 201 -8.41 16.67 -10.69
N ALA A 202 -9.25 15.66 -10.44
CA ALA A 202 -9.83 14.80 -11.46
C ALA A 202 -11.10 14.13 -10.91
N ASN A 203 -12.25 14.42 -11.49
CA ASN A 203 -13.55 13.88 -11.05
C ASN A 203 -13.86 12.52 -11.68
N THR A 204 -13.32 12.28 -12.87
CA THR A 204 -13.54 11.06 -13.66
C THR A 204 -12.25 10.30 -13.90
N LEU A 205 -12.37 9.03 -14.31
CA LEU A 205 -11.22 8.20 -14.69
C LEU A 205 -10.49 8.75 -15.92
N ASP A 206 -11.24 9.34 -16.87
CA ASP A 206 -10.67 9.94 -18.08
C ASP A 206 -9.87 11.21 -17.75
N GLU A 207 -10.38 12.06 -16.85
CA GLU A 207 -9.62 13.23 -16.37
C GLU A 207 -8.36 12.81 -15.62
N LEU A 208 -8.44 11.74 -14.80
CA LEU A 208 -7.27 11.18 -14.15
C LEU A 208 -6.24 10.68 -15.17
N ALA A 209 -6.69 9.93 -16.17
CA ALA A 209 -5.83 9.43 -17.25
C ALA A 209 -5.11 10.58 -17.96
N GLN A 210 -5.84 11.62 -18.32
CA GLN A 210 -5.28 12.81 -18.94
C GLN A 210 -4.26 13.52 -18.05
N ALA A 211 -4.57 13.70 -16.77
CA ALA A 211 -3.67 14.35 -15.80
C ALA A 211 -2.38 13.55 -15.56
N LEU A 212 -2.43 12.22 -15.74
CA LEU A 212 -1.28 11.32 -15.62
C LEU A 212 -0.53 11.12 -16.95
N GLY A 213 -1.06 11.56 -18.07
CA GLY A 213 -0.54 11.28 -19.41
C GLY A 213 -0.63 9.78 -19.78
N LEU A 214 -1.62 9.06 -19.24
CA LEU A 214 -1.86 7.65 -19.49
C LEU A 214 -3.03 7.46 -20.47
N PRO A 215 -3.03 6.39 -21.31
CA PRO A 215 -4.12 6.11 -22.22
C PRO A 215 -5.43 5.78 -21.46
N PRO A 216 -6.53 6.53 -21.64
CA PRO A 216 -7.81 6.24 -20.98
C PRO A 216 -8.37 4.85 -21.33
N ALA A 217 -8.22 4.43 -22.60
CA ALA A 217 -8.69 3.13 -23.06
C ALA A 217 -7.98 1.92 -22.41
N GLU A 218 -6.84 2.15 -21.75
CA GLU A 218 -6.08 1.12 -21.03
C GLU A 218 -6.38 1.14 -19.52
N ALA A 219 -7.25 2.05 -19.08
CA ALA A 219 -7.65 2.21 -17.69
C ALA A 219 -8.66 1.14 -17.26
N THR A 220 -8.58 0.75 -15.99
CA THR A 220 -9.70 0.09 -15.31
C THR A 220 -9.87 0.65 -13.92
N LEU A 221 -11.12 0.75 -13.47
CA LEU A 221 -11.44 1.14 -12.12
C LEU A 221 -11.53 -0.09 -11.23
N CYS A 222 -10.92 -0.04 -10.08
CA CYS A 222 -11.11 -1.04 -9.05
C CYS A 222 -12.42 -0.77 -8.32
N ASP A 223 -13.50 -1.36 -8.81
CA ASP A 223 -14.81 -1.36 -8.17
C ASP A 223 -15.63 -2.59 -8.60
N ALA A 224 -16.85 -2.70 -8.04
CA ALA A 224 -17.76 -3.81 -8.35
C ALA A 224 -18.71 -3.53 -9.53
N GLU A 225 -18.54 -2.39 -10.21
CA GLU A 225 -19.38 -2.05 -11.37
C GLU A 225 -19.00 -2.89 -12.60
N PRO A 226 -19.95 -3.13 -13.49
CA PRO A 226 -19.68 -3.86 -14.73
C PRO A 226 -18.55 -3.20 -15.53
N GLY A 227 -17.50 -3.96 -15.85
CA GLY A 227 -16.29 -3.49 -16.52
C GLY A 227 -15.18 -3.00 -15.58
N GLY A 228 -15.42 -2.95 -14.28
CA GLY A 228 -14.40 -2.71 -13.26
C GLY A 228 -13.59 -3.97 -12.93
N PHE A 229 -12.48 -3.78 -12.25
CA PHE A 229 -11.66 -4.87 -11.71
C PHE A 229 -12.15 -5.23 -10.30
N ASP A 230 -12.63 -6.45 -10.11
CA ASP A 230 -12.97 -6.96 -8.78
C ASP A 230 -11.71 -7.50 -8.08
N PRO A 231 -11.22 -6.89 -6.99
CA PRO A 231 -10.02 -7.33 -6.28
C PRO A 231 -10.15 -8.71 -5.65
N TRP A 232 -11.38 -9.21 -5.39
CA TRP A 232 -11.59 -10.59 -4.93
C TRP A 232 -11.11 -11.62 -5.93
N SER A 233 -11.11 -11.30 -7.24
CA SER A 233 -10.65 -12.18 -8.30
C SER A 233 -9.16 -12.55 -8.18
N ALA A 234 -8.38 -11.76 -7.45
CA ALA A 234 -6.97 -12.04 -7.17
C ALA A 234 -6.75 -13.17 -6.14
N ILE A 235 -7.80 -13.61 -5.46
CA ILE A 235 -7.73 -14.66 -4.44
C ILE A 235 -8.32 -15.94 -5.01
N ALA A 236 -7.49 -16.97 -5.13
CA ALA A 236 -7.90 -18.22 -5.81
C ALA A 236 -8.99 -18.99 -5.07
N ARG A 237 -9.04 -18.91 -3.73
CA ARG A 237 -10.06 -19.57 -2.92
C ARG A 237 -10.73 -18.60 -1.97
N LEU A 238 -11.96 -18.29 -2.23
CA LEU A 238 -12.82 -17.42 -1.41
C LEU A 238 -13.67 -18.24 -0.45
N SER A 239 -14.05 -17.63 0.68
CA SER A 239 -14.98 -18.16 1.65
C SER A 239 -16.11 -17.16 1.88
N ALA A 240 -17.34 -17.58 1.64
CA ALA A 240 -18.53 -16.76 1.90
C ALA A 240 -18.79 -16.63 3.44
N PRO A 241 -19.48 -15.55 3.88
CA PRO A 241 -19.97 -14.44 3.07
C PRO A 241 -18.88 -13.42 2.72
N LEU A 242 -18.95 -12.84 1.52
CA LEU A 242 -18.11 -11.75 1.09
C LEU A 242 -18.88 -10.42 1.12
N PRO A 243 -18.20 -9.28 1.33
CA PRO A 243 -18.81 -7.97 1.13
C PRO A 243 -19.28 -7.81 -0.32
N LYS A 244 -20.39 -7.09 -0.51
CA LYS A 244 -20.97 -6.86 -1.85
C LYS A 244 -20.01 -6.08 -2.78
N ASN A 245 -19.21 -5.17 -2.22
CA ASN A 245 -18.22 -4.38 -2.95
C ASN A 245 -16.84 -4.69 -2.39
N GLY A 246 -15.95 -5.22 -3.23
CA GLY A 246 -14.58 -5.56 -2.87
C GLY A 246 -13.59 -4.39 -2.91
N ALA A 247 -13.96 -3.28 -3.56
CA ALA A 247 -13.07 -2.15 -3.79
C ALA A 247 -12.46 -1.58 -2.49
N ALA A 248 -13.24 -1.50 -1.41
CA ALA A 248 -12.76 -1.02 -0.12
C ALA A 248 -11.60 -1.86 0.45
N TRP A 249 -11.51 -3.15 0.09
CA TRP A 249 -10.42 -4.06 0.50
C TRP A 249 -9.28 -4.16 -0.51
N ALA A 250 -9.34 -3.47 -1.65
CA ALA A 250 -8.35 -3.63 -2.72
C ALA A 250 -6.91 -3.48 -2.21
N VAL A 251 -6.62 -2.39 -1.51
CA VAL A 251 -5.28 -2.15 -0.95
C VAL A 251 -4.89 -3.26 0.03
N ALA A 252 -5.80 -3.62 0.95
CA ALA A 252 -5.56 -4.69 1.91
C ALA A 252 -5.31 -6.05 1.22
N ILE A 253 -6.04 -6.37 0.15
CA ILE A 253 -5.82 -7.57 -0.66
C ILE A 253 -4.44 -7.53 -1.31
N GLY A 254 -4.09 -6.43 -1.98
CA GLY A 254 -2.79 -6.26 -2.60
C GLY A 254 -1.63 -6.46 -1.62
N LEU A 255 -1.74 -5.90 -0.41
CA LEU A 255 -0.77 -6.08 0.68
C LEU A 255 -0.67 -7.53 1.16
N ALA A 256 -1.81 -8.21 1.35
CA ALA A 256 -1.84 -9.60 1.83
C ALA A 256 -1.29 -10.61 0.82
N LEU A 257 -1.44 -10.32 -0.48
CA LEU A 257 -0.83 -11.12 -1.55
C LEU A 257 0.71 -11.07 -1.49
N GLY A 258 1.27 -9.97 -0.97
CA GLY A 258 2.70 -9.80 -0.72
C GLY A 258 3.54 -9.64 -1.98
N ASP A 259 4.86 -9.63 -1.82
CA ASP A 259 5.77 -9.54 -2.95
C ASP A 259 5.72 -10.81 -3.81
N ALA A 260 5.68 -10.61 -5.14
CA ALA A 260 5.80 -11.67 -6.11
C ALA A 260 7.27 -12.12 -6.22
#